data_e13f55aa49de720bfda5a52059875988
#
_entry.id   e13f55aa49de720bfda5a52059875988
#
_cell.length_a   1.000
_cell.length_b   1.000
_cell.length_c   1.000
_cell.angle_alpha   90.00
_cell.angle_beta   90.00
_cell.angle_gamma   90.00
#
_symmetry.space_group_name_H-M   'P 1'
#
loop_
_entity.id
_entity.type
_entity.pdbx_description
1 polymer ?
#
loop_
_entity_poly.entity_id
_entity_poly.type
_entity_poly.pdbx_seq_one_letter_code
_entity_poly.pdbx_strand_id
1 'polypeptide(L)'
;GDVYKRQVHLDTKHHLDRTEYYYRMIDKLAKYKVNAVIWELEDKLRYTRRPEVGAPNAIGKQEMQAICRYAEERNINISPLVQGLGHASFILKHHWELRESEKSDWEFCPSNPRTYEVLFDLYRDAMEAMPQSKYLHIGGDEISAIGIDGRCKATGKTAFQLQMEWLKK
;
A
#
# COMPACT_ATOMS: atom_id res chain seq x y z
N GLY A 1 -4.16 -24.53 -17.17
CA GLY A 1 -4.28 -25.07 -15.82
C GLY A 1 -4.22 -23.95 -14.82
N ASP A 2 -5.13 -23.94 -13.87
CA ASP A 2 -5.20 -22.90 -12.85
C ASP A 2 -3.92 -22.89 -12.03
N VAL A 3 -3.20 -21.80 -12.10
CA VAL A 3 -2.03 -21.59 -11.25
C VAL A 3 -2.53 -21.18 -9.87
N TYR A 4 -2.57 -22.14 -8.95
CA TYR A 4 -2.86 -21.81 -7.55
C TYR A 4 -1.81 -20.84 -7.03
N LYS A 5 -2.25 -19.68 -6.55
CA LYS A 5 -1.38 -18.75 -5.83
C LYS A 5 -1.01 -19.36 -4.49
N ARG A 6 0.26 -19.65 -4.30
CA ARG A 6 0.89 -19.93 -3.01
C ARG A 6 1.61 -18.66 -2.60
N GLN A 7 0.94 -17.84 -1.81
CA GLN A 7 1.42 -16.49 -1.52
C GLN A 7 1.79 -16.28 -0.06
N VAL A 8 2.70 -15.35 0.14
CA VAL A 8 3.08 -14.81 1.43
C VAL A 8 2.76 -13.32 1.45
N HIS A 9 2.23 -12.83 2.56
CA HIS A 9 2.10 -11.42 2.85
C HIS A 9 3.32 -10.99 3.66
N LEU A 10 4.10 -10.07 3.13
CA LEU A 10 5.24 -9.45 3.78
C LEU A 10 4.81 -8.08 4.27
N ASP A 11 4.67 -7.93 5.57
CA ASP A 11 4.34 -6.67 6.21
C ASP A 11 5.63 -6.00 6.74
N THR A 12 5.93 -4.80 6.25
CA THR A 12 7.09 -4.01 6.65
C THR A 12 6.75 -2.77 7.47
N LYS A 13 5.53 -2.68 8.01
CA LYS A 13 5.06 -1.52 8.79
C LYS A 13 6.04 -1.03 9.84
N HIS A 14 6.53 -1.93 10.67
CA HIS A 14 7.29 -1.58 11.86
C HIS A 14 8.80 -1.63 11.68
N HIS A 15 9.28 -2.33 10.67
CA HIS A 15 10.72 -2.43 10.40
C HIS A 15 11.01 -2.68 8.92
N LEU A 16 12.23 -2.36 8.54
CA LEU A 16 12.76 -2.67 7.23
C LEU A 16 14.09 -3.41 7.44
N ASP A 17 14.18 -4.60 6.88
CA ASP A 17 15.41 -5.39 6.88
C ASP A 17 16.43 -4.85 5.87
N ARG A 18 17.67 -5.33 5.96
CA ARG A 18 18.67 -5.06 4.95
C ARG A 18 18.30 -5.78 3.65
N THR A 19 18.67 -5.22 2.53
CA THR A 19 18.34 -5.73 1.18
C THR A 19 18.74 -7.19 0.98
N GLU A 20 19.88 -7.60 1.55
CA GLU A 20 20.38 -8.99 1.46
C GLU A 20 19.44 -10.00 2.14
N TYR A 21 18.66 -9.56 3.13
CA TYR A 21 17.65 -10.41 3.76
C TYR A 21 16.55 -10.76 2.75
N TYR A 22 16.08 -9.81 1.97
CA TYR A 22 15.02 -10.05 0.98
C TYR A 22 15.45 -11.01 -0.12
N TYR A 23 16.68 -10.94 -0.59
CA TYR A 23 17.22 -11.92 -1.54
C TYR A 23 17.24 -13.34 -0.94
N ARG A 24 17.73 -13.51 0.29
CA ARG A 24 17.72 -14.81 0.97
C ARG A 24 16.30 -15.32 1.24
N MET A 25 15.37 -14.42 1.60
CA MET A 25 13.97 -14.74 1.79
C MET A 25 13.36 -15.27 0.48
N ILE A 26 13.58 -14.59 -0.64
CA ILE A 26 13.09 -15.00 -1.96
C ILE A 26 13.63 -16.38 -2.32
N ASP A 27 14.92 -16.65 -2.13
CA ASP A 27 15.52 -17.97 -2.37
C ASP A 27 14.84 -19.05 -1.52
N LYS A 28 14.54 -18.76 -0.27
CA LYS A 28 13.84 -19.68 0.63
C LYS A 28 12.40 -19.92 0.19
N LEU A 29 11.68 -18.87 -0.16
CA LEU A 29 10.30 -18.95 -0.66
C LEU A 29 10.22 -19.77 -1.95
N ALA A 30 11.19 -19.61 -2.86
CA ALA A 30 11.28 -20.40 -4.09
C ALA A 30 11.41 -21.90 -3.79
N LYS A 31 12.22 -22.30 -2.81
CA LYS A 31 12.36 -23.70 -2.36
C LYS A 31 11.02 -24.27 -1.86
N TYR A 32 10.19 -23.46 -1.23
CA TYR A 32 8.84 -23.86 -0.79
C TYR A 32 7.77 -23.71 -1.90
N LYS A 33 8.20 -23.42 -3.13
CA LYS A 33 7.31 -23.25 -4.29
C LYS A 33 6.26 -22.12 -4.08
N VAL A 34 6.58 -21.12 -3.27
CA VAL A 34 5.82 -19.88 -3.22
C VAL A 34 5.97 -19.19 -4.57
N ASN A 35 4.88 -18.67 -5.12
CA ASN A 35 4.85 -18.03 -6.43
C ASN A 35 4.32 -16.59 -6.41
N ALA A 36 3.92 -16.11 -5.24
CA ALA A 36 3.48 -14.72 -5.08
C ALA A 36 3.83 -14.17 -3.71
N VAL A 37 4.18 -12.89 -3.66
CA VAL A 37 4.37 -12.12 -2.43
C VAL A 37 3.53 -10.85 -2.56
N ILE A 38 2.70 -10.56 -1.57
CA ILE A 38 2.10 -9.24 -1.38
C ILE A 38 3.02 -8.50 -0.42
N TRP A 39 3.57 -7.38 -0.86
CA TRP A 39 4.46 -6.57 -0.03
C TRP A 39 3.77 -5.30 0.44
N GLU A 40 3.45 -5.24 1.72
CA GLU A 40 2.89 -4.06 2.34
C GLU A 40 3.99 -3.05 2.63
N LEU A 41 3.93 -1.94 1.89
CA LEU A 41 5.04 -0.99 1.79
C LEU A 41 5.00 0.10 2.87
N GLU A 42 3.83 0.66 3.13
CA GLU A 42 3.66 1.85 3.96
C GLU A 42 4.72 2.93 3.67
N ASP A 43 5.45 3.39 4.68
CA ASP A 43 6.53 4.37 4.53
C ASP A 43 7.88 3.76 4.12
N LYS A 44 7.93 2.45 3.78
CA LYS A 44 9.17 1.74 3.45
C LYS A 44 9.56 1.78 1.97
N LEU A 45 8.77 2.43 1.13
CA LEU A 45 9.14 2.81 -0.24
C LEU A 45 9.48 4.30 -0.29
N ARG A 46 10.56 4.64 -0.99
CA ARG A 46 10.90 6.04 -1.26
C ARG A 46 10.02 6.54 -2.40
N TYR A 47 8.93 7.20 -2.02
CA TYR A 47 8.02 7.81 -2.96
C TYR A 47 8.65 9.04 -3.61
N THR A 48 8.47 9.21 -4.91
CA THR A 48 9.00 10.36 -5.65
C THR A 48 8.00 11.49 -5.78
N ARG A 49 6.71 11.14 -5.88
CA ARG A 49 5.60 12.10 -5.98
C ARG A 49 5.20 12.66 -4.62
N ARG A 50 5.41 11.88 -3.57
CA ARG A 50 5.12 12.24 -2.17
C ARG A 50 6.30 11.88 -1.26
N PRO A 51 7.44 12.58 -1.42
CA PRO A 51 8.66 12.23 -0.71
C PRO A 51 8.55 12.33 0.81
N GLU A 52 7.62 13.14 1.31
CA GLU A 52 7.34 13.30 2.74
C GLU A 52 6.79 12.03 3.39
N VAL A 53 6.19 11.12 2.61
CA VAL A 53 5.58 9.89 3.14
C VAL A 53 6.63 8.81 3.40
N GLY A 54 7.71 8.77 2.63
CA GLY A 54 8.75 7.76 2.75
C GLY A 54 9.64 7.96 3.98
N ALA A 55 9.92 6.88 4.70
CA ALA A 55 10.88 6.90 5.80
C ALA A 55 12.31 7.22 5.30
N PRO A 56 13.19 7.78 6.13
CA PRO A 56 14.56 8.10 5.71
C PRO A 56 15.37 6.91 5.19
N ASN A 57 15.08 5.71 5.70
CA ASN A 57 15.72 4.45 5.30
C ASN A 57 14.90 3.64 4.28
N ALA A 58 13.86 4.23 3.68
CA ALA A 58 13.00 3.55 2.72
C ALA A 58 13.78 3.05 1.49
N ILE A 59 13.33 1.90 0.95
CA ILE A 59 13.89 1.29 -0.25
C ILE A 59 13.66 2.22 -1.45
N GLY A 60 14.73 2.45 -2.20
CA GLY A 60 14.67 3.22 -3.44
C GLY A 60 14.00 2.43 -4.57
N LYS A 61 13.42 3.15 -5.55
CA LYS A 61 12.74 2.56 -6.70
C LYS A 61 13.60 1.55 -7.45
N GLN A 62 14.86 1.90 -7.74
CA GLN A 62 15.78 1.01 -8.48
C GLN A 62 16.12 -0.26 -7.70
N GLU A 63 16.30 -0.13 -6.40
CA GLU A 63 16.57 -1.25 -5.50
C GLU A 63 15.35 -2.19 -5.43
N MET A 64 14.15 -1.64 -5.27
CA MET A 64 12.91 -2.43 -5.30
C MET A 64 12.74 -3.16 -6.64
N GLN A 65 13.00 -2.49 -7.76
CA GLN A 65 12.99 -3.11 -9.08
C GLN A 65 13.98 -4.27 -9.20
N ALA A 66 15.17 -4.14 -8.60
CA ALA A 66 16.17 -5.22 -8.59
C ALA A 66 15.68 -6.43 -7.78
N ILE A 67 15.08 -6.21 -6.62
CA ILE A 67 14.46 -7.27 -5.80
C ILE A 67 13.35 -7.98 -6.58
N CYS A 68 12.48 -7.22 -7.27
CA CYS A 68 11.38 -7.79 -8.06
C CYS A 68 11.90 -8.63 -9.24
N ARG A 69 12.91 -8.18 -9.97
CA ARG A 69 13.55 -8.99 -11.03
C ARG A 69 14.14 -10.29 -10.48
N TYR A 70 14.84 -10.22 -9.35
CA TYR A 70 15.41 -11.39 -8.69
C TYR A 70 14.34 -12.41 -8.30
N ALA A 71 13.18 -11.94 -7.84
CA ALA A 71 12.04 -12.79 -7.53
C ALA A 71 11.42 -13.42 -8.80
N GLU A 72 11.26 -12.63 -9.86
CA GLU A 72 10.71 -13.09 -11.14
C GLU A 72 11.55 -14.21 -11.77
N GLU A 73 12.88 -14.11 -11.71
CA GLU A 73 13.81 -15.17 -12.14
C GLU A 73 13.59 -16.50 -11.39
N ARG A 74 12.92 -16.45 -10.23
CA ARG A 74 12.54 -17.60 -9.39
C ARG A 74 11.06 -17.96 -9.47
N ASN A 75 10.36 -17.40 -10.46
CA ASN A 75 8.92 -17.56 -10.66
C ASN A 75 8.07 -17.07 -9.48
N ILE A 76 8.54 -16.05 -8.79
CA ILE A 76 7.81 -15.36 -7.72
C ILE A 76 7.41 -13.97 -8.21
N ASN A 77 6.11 -13.68 -8.26
CA ASN A 77 5.62 -12.33 -8.53
C ASN A 77 5.45 -11.56 -7.22
N ILE A 78 6.03 -10.37 -7.14
CA ILE A 78 5.83 -9.46 -6.01
C ILE A 78 4.84 -8.38 -6.43
N SER A 79 3.79 -8.22 -5.63
CA SER A 79 2.76 -7.19 -5.83
C SER A 79 2.77 -6.20 -4.66
N PRO A 80 2.68 -4.90 -4.93
CA PRO A 80 2.63 -3.91 -3.86
C PRO A 80 1.27 -3.92 -3.16
N LEU A 81 1.29 -3.68 -1.84
CA LEU A 81 0.15 -3.25 -1.06
C LEU A 81 0.46 -1.86 -0.52
N VAL A 82 -0.39 -0.90 -0.87
CA VAL A 82 -0.38 0.45 -0.29
C VAL A 82 -1.75 0.68 0.32
N GLN A 83 -1.79 0.83 1.62
CA GLN A 83 -3.03 1.00 2.36
C GLN A 83 -3.76 2.27 1.93
N GLY A 84 -5.06 2.13 1.74
CA GLY A 84 -5.96 3.23 1.43
C GLY A 84 -7.24 3.10 2.25
N LEU A 85 -7.87 4.18 2.57
CA LEU A 85 -9.00 4.36 3.44
C LEU A 85 -8.68 4.11 4.93
N GLY A 86 -8.34 2.89 5.35
CA GLY A 86 -7.82 2.57 6.69
C GLY A 86 -6.31 2.38 6.72
N HIS A 87 -5.74 2.12 7.89
CA HIS A 87 -4.30 1.95 8.12
C HIS A 87 -3.43 3.09 7.55
N ALA A 88 -3.97 4.30 7.48
CA ALA A 88 -3.38 5.41 6.74
C ALA A 88 -2.44 6.30 7.56
N SER A 89 -2.11 5.93 8.80
CA SER A 89 -1.32 6.76 9.72
C SER A 89 0.02 7.21 9.14
N PHE A 90 0.67 6.37 8.32
CA PHE A 90 1.95 6.70 7.68
C PHE A 90 1.84 7.85 6.68
N ILE A 91 0.65 8.10 6.12
CA ILE A 91 0.34 9.22 5.23
C ILE A 91 -0.24 10.38 6.03
N LEU A 92 -1.23 10.10 6.89
CA LEU A 92 -2.03 11.10 7.58
C LEU A 92 -1.26 11.87 8.66
N LYS A 93 -0.12 11.36 9.13
CA LYS A 93 0.82 12.15 9.95
C LYS A 93 1.41 13.36 9.20
N HIS A 94 1.42 13.33 7.84
CA HIS A 94 1.89 14.42 6.99
C HIS A 94 0.75 15.21 6.34
N HIS A 95 -0.45 14.64 6.28
CA HIS A 95 -1.63 15.16 5.58
C HIS A 95 -2.85 15.20 6.50
N TRP A 96 -2.79 16.03 7.53
CA TRP A 96 -3.85 16.16 8.54
C TRP A 96 -5.22 16.48 7.96
N GLU A 97 -5.24 17.29 6.92
CA GLU A 97 -6.45 17.77 6.26
C GLU A 97 -7.22 16.67 5.54
N LEU A 98 -6.61 15.48 5.37
CA LEU A 98 -7.22 14.32 4.71
C LEU A 98 -7.89 13.35 5.69
N ARG A 99 -7.77 13.57 6.99
CA ARG A 99 -8.34 12.69 8.01
C ARG A 99 -9.85 12.69 7.97
N GLU A 100 -10.42 11.54 8.26
CA GLU A 100 -11.86 11.41 8.49
C GLU A 100 -12.25 11.92 9.88
N SER A 101 -11.36 11.79 10.87
CA SER A 101 -11.56 12.25 12.22
C SER A 101 -10.38 13.09 12.69
N GLU A 102 -10.66 14.23 13.36
CA GLU A 102 -9.61 15.03 14.01
C GLU A 102 -8.89 14.29 15.15
N LYS A 103 -9.52 13.23 15.68
CA LYS A 103 -9.01 12.46 16.81
C LYS A 103 -8.20 11.22 16.39
N SER A 104 -8.15 10.92 15.09
CA SER A 104 -7.52 9.72 14.58
C SER A 104 -6.80 10.01 13.26
N ASP A 105 -5.64 9.40 13.10
CA ASP A 105 -4.91 9.36 11.81
C ASP A 105 -5.05 8.01 11.11
N TRP A 106 -6.06 7.23 11.50
CA TRP A 106 -6.27 5.88 10.98
C TRP A 106 -6.95 5.84 9.62
N GLU A 107 -7.97 6.71 9.43
CA GLU A 107 -8.80 6.69 8.23
C GLU A 107 -8.72 8.00 7.44
N PHE A 108 -8.70 7.87 6.11
CA PHE A 108 -8.94 8.97 5.19
C PHE A 108 -10.41 9.37 5.13
N CYS A 109 -10.66 10.66 4.85
CA CYS A 109 -11.98 11.11 4.43
C CYS A 109 -12.23 10.76 2.96
N PRO A 110 -13.14 9.81 2.66
CA PRO A 110 -13.44 9.39 1.27
C PRO A 110 -14.16 10.46 0.46
N SER A 111 -14.71 11.47 1.13
CA SER A 111 -15.38 12.62 0.47
C SER A 111 -14.44 13.80 0.21
N ASN A 112 -13.16 13.69 0.60
CA ASN A 112 -12.15 14.68 0.27
C ASN A 112 -11.46 14.32 -1.05
N PRO A 113 -11.58 15.12 -2.13
CA PRO A 113 -10.97 14.81 -3.42
C PRO A 113 -9.44 14.72 -3.35
N ARG A 114 -8.78 15.48 -2.47
CA ARG A 114 -7.33 15.43 -2.29
C ARG A 114 -6.84 14.08 -1.75
N THR A 115 -7.69 13.31 -1.06
CA THR A 115 -7.39 11.93 -0.66
C THR A 115 -6.95 11.10 -1.86
N TYR A 116 -7.69 11.19 -2.97
CA TYR A 116 -7.40 10.41 -4.18
C TYR A 116 -6.15 10.90 -4.90
N GLU A 117 -5.89 12.21 -4.89
CA GLU A 117 -4.64 12.74 -5.46
C GLU A 117 -3.42 12.14 -4.77
N VAL A 118 -3.41 12.15 -3.43
CA VAL A 118 -2.30 11.59 -2.65
C VAL A 118 -2.20 10.08 -2.84
N LEU A 119 -3.30 9.34 -2.71
CA LEU A 119 -3.29 7.89 -2.87
C LEU A 119 -2.82 7.46 -4.26
N PHE A 120 -3.31 8.11 -5.32
CA PHE A 120 -2.92 7.75 -6.68
C PHE A 120 -1.46 8.08 -6.99
N ASP A 121 -0.88 9.11 -6.37
CA ASP A 121 0.55 9.36 -6.47
C ASP A 121 1.37 8.23 -5.84
N LEU A 122 0.97 7.74 -4.66
CA LEU A 122 1.62 6.60 -4.01
C LEU A 122 1.44 5.31 -4.81
N TYR A 123 0.25 5.06 -5.33
CA TYR A 123 -0.06 3.88 -6.15
C TYR A 123 0.79 3.85 -7.43
N ARG A 124 0.93 5.00 -8.10
CA ARG A 124 1.81 5.11 -9.29
C ARG A 124 3.26 4.80 -8.95
N ASP A 125 3.78 5.40 -7.87
CA ASP A 125 5.15 5.15 -7.44
C ASP A 125 5.38 3.68 -7.06
N ALA A 126 4.44 3.04 -6.37
CA ALA A 126 4.51 1.64 -6.00
C ALA A 126 4.49 0.72 -7.23
N MET A 127 3.61 0.96 -8.19
CA MET A 127 3.54 0.19 -9.44
C MET A 127 4.79 0.40 -10.31
N GLU A 128 5.32 1.62 -10.35
CA GLU A 128 6.59 1.89 -11.05
C GLU A 128 7.79 1.23 -10.37
N ALA A 129 7.76 1.04 -9.05
CA ALA A 129 8.79 0.33 -8.31
C ALA A 129 8.68 -1.19 -8.46
N MET A 130 7.50 -1.71 -8.81
CA MET A 130 7.22 -3.14 -8.99
C MET A 130 6.61 -3.42 -10.37
N PRO A 131 7.32 -3.15 -11.48
CA PRO A 131 6.76 -3.15 -12.84
C PRO A 131 6.34 -4.54 -13.35
N GLN A 132 6.81 -5.61 -12.70
CA GLN A 132 6.40 -6.97 -13.02
C GLN A 132 5.03 -7.33 -12.46
N SER A 133 4.52 -6.55 -11.51
CA SER A 133 3.21 -6.79 -10.93
C SER A 133 2.09 -6.34 -11.87
N LYS A 134 1.07 -7.19 -11.98
CA LYS A 134 -0.19 -6.87 -12.66
C LYS A 134 -1.27 -6.40 -11.67
N TYR A 135 -0.96 -6.40 -10.39
CA TYR A 135 -1.91 -6.13 -9.32
C TYR A 135 -1.36 -5.12 -8.34
N LEU A 136 -2.24 -4.28 -7.85
CA LEU A 136 -2.03 -3.43 -6.69
C LEU A 136 -3.08 -3.79 -5.65
N HIS A 137 -2.65 -4.10 -4.45
CA HIS A 137 -3.56 -4.25 -3.31
C HIS A 137 -3.73 -2.87 -2.66
N ILE A 138 -4.95 -2.40 -2.56
CA ILE A 138 -5.27 -1.04 -2.08
C ILE A 138 -5.70 -0.99 -0.61
N GLY A 139 -5.60 -2.10 0.12
CA GLY A 139 -6.03 -2.19 1.51
C GLY A 139 -7.54 -2.10 1.65
N GLY A 140 -7.99 -1.28 2.60
CA GLY A 140 -9.41 -1.03 2.86
C GLY A 140 -10.00 -1.85 4.00
N ASP A 141 -9.15 -2.48 4.79
CA ASP A 141 -9.50 -3.24 5.99
C ASP A 141 -9.55 -2.35 7.24
N GLU A 142 -10.18 -2.88 8.28
CA GLU A 142 -10.30 -2.28 9.62
C GLU A 142 -10.78 -0.82 9.63
N ILE A 143 -11.81 -0.53 8.85
CA ILE A 143 -12.41 0.80 8.76
C ILE A 143 -13.54 0.90 9.79
N SER A 144 -13.44 1.84 10.71
CA SER A 144 -14.39 1.99 11.81
C SER A 144 -15.07 3.36 11.88
N ALA A 145 -14.47 4.41 11.34
CA ALA A 145 -14.84 5.78 11.60
C ALA A 145 -15.31 6.57 10.35
N ILE A 146 -15.78 5.90 9.31
CA ILE A 146 -16.25 6.53 8.08
C ILE A 146 -17.61 7.23 8.29
N GLY A 147 -17.76 8.46 7.76
CA GLY A 147 -18.98 9.25 7.84
C GLY A 147 -18.99 10.28 8.98
N ILE A 148 -17.84 10.50 9.64
CA ILE A 148 -17.70 11.45 10.76
C ILE A 148 -17.38 12.86 10.28
N ASP A 149 -16.54 12.99 9.25
CA ASP A 149 -16.13 14.28 8.69
C ASP A 149 -17.36 15.07 8.15
N GLY A 150 -17.30 16.38 8.24
CA GLY A 150 -18.36 17.26 7.74
C GLY A 150 -18.67 17.07 6.26
N ARG A 151 -17.64 16.78 5.44
CA ARG A 151 -17.79 16.49 4.00
C ARG A 151 -18.54 15.19 3.77
N CYS A 152 -18.24 14.15 4.55
CA CYS A 152 -18.95 12.88 4.50
C CYS A 152 -20.42 13.05 4.94
N LYS A 153 -20.66 13.73 6.05
CA LYS A 153 -22.02 14.04 6.55
C LYS A 153 -22.87 14.81 5.54
N ALA A 154 -22.27 15.78 4.86
CA ALA A 154 -22.96 16.58 3.84
C ALA A 154 -23.47 15.76 2.65
N THR A 155 -22.92 14.57 2.42
CA THR A 155 -23.40 13.68 1.33
C THR A 155 -24.71 12.98 1.67
N GLY A 156 -25.09 12.87 2.93
CA GLY A 156 -26.22 12.08 3.41
C GLY A 156 -26.07 10.56 3.24
N LYS A 157 -24.86 10.08 2.91
CA LYS A 157 -24.59 8.68 2.63
C LYS A 157 -24.20 7.92 3.90
N THR A 158 -24.49 6.62 3.90
CA THR A 158 -24.03 5.72 4.95
C THR A 158 -22.54 5.43 4.80
N ALA A 159 -21.88 4.97 5.88
CA ALA A 159 -20.47 4.55 5.85
C ALA A 159 -20.22 3.50 4.75
N PHE A 160 -21.10 2.52 4.59
CA PHE A 160 -21.02 1.51 3.54
C PHE A 160 -21.07 2.12 2.14
N GLN A 161 -21.97 3.07 1.89
CA GLN A 161 -22.07 3.76 0.59
C GLN A 161 -20.79 4.54 0.28
N LEU A 162 -20.23 5.23 1.27
CA LEU A 162 -18.97 5.97 1.14
C LEU A 162 -17.80 5.03 0.82
N GLN A 163 -17.72 3.90 1.49
CA GLN A 163 -16.70 2.87 1.23
C GLN A 163 -16.86 2.28 -0.19
N MET A 164 -18.07 2.00 -0.62
CA MET A 164 -18.33 1.48 -1.97
C MET A 164 -17.99 2.50 -3.06
N GLU A 165 -18.16 3.78 -2.79
CA GLU A 165 -17.75 4.85 -3.71
C GLU A 165 -16.24 4.99 -3.78
N TRP A 166 -15.54 4.86 -2.65
CA TRP A 166 -14.08 4.83 -2.63
C TRP A 166 -13.54 3.71 -3.50
N LEU A 167 -14.11 2.50 -3.41
CA LEU A 167 -13.69 1.35 -4.24
C LEU A 167 -13.93 1.54 -5.74
N LYS A 168 -14.76 2.49 -6.15
CA LYS A 168 -15.08 2.77 -7.56
C LYS A 168 -14.21 3.86 -8.18
N LYS A 169 -13.39 4.52 -7.40
CA LYS A 169 -12.49 5.58 -7.87
C LYS A 169 -11.20 4.99 -8.46
#